data_951f3546a7b0635de51164aa15e98d25
#
_entry.id   951f3546a7b0635de51164aa15e98d25
#
_cell.length_a   1.000
_cell.length_b   1.000
_cell.length_c   1.000
_cell.angle_alpha   90.00
_cell.angle_beta   90.00
_cell.angle_gamma   90.00
#
_symmetry.space_group_name_H-M   'P 1'
#
loop_
_entity.id
_entity.type
_entity.pdbx_description
1 polymer ?
#
loop_
_entity_poly.entity_id
_entity_poly.type
_entity_poly.pdbx_seq_one_letter_code
_entity_poly.pdbx_strand_id
1 'polypeptide(L)'
;MATQTRGYTATKHQLLERLAKIEGQVRGVAKIVEDDRYCIDVVTQINAVRAALDKVGLGLLDGHVRHCLIGGHGGPTDPDEQAQELMGAVGRMVSR
;
A
#
# COMPACT_ATOMS: atom_id res chain seq x y z
N MET A 1 3.37 -4.76 -27.76
CA MET A 1 4.12 -5.19 -26.59
C MET A 1 3.18 -5.70 -25.52
N ALA A 2 3.36 -6.91 -25.07
CA ALA A 2 2.47 -7.47 -24.06
C ALA A 2 2.73 -6.81 -22.71
N THR A 3 1.68 -6.28 -22.07
CA THR A 3 1.77 -5.71 -20.74
C THR A 3 1.38 -6.79 -19.74
N GLN A 4 2.24 -7.02 -18.74
CA GLN A 4 1.90 -7.93 -17.66
C GLN A 4 0.77 -7.35 -16.84
N THR A 5 -0.27 -8.17 -16.61
CA THR A 5 -1.36 -7.77 -15.72
C THR A 5 -1.02 -8.17 -14.29
N ARG A 6 -1.38 -7.31 -13.35
CA ARG A 6 -1.25 -7.56 -11.91
C ARG A 6 -2.61 -7.48 -11.27
N GLY A 7 -2.71 -7.91 -10.02
CA GLY A 7 -3.96 -7.83 -9.28
C GLY A 7 -4.53 -6.43 -9.22
N TYR A 8 -3.67 -5.41 -9.24
CA TYR A 8 -4.09 -4.01 -9.15
C TYR A 8 -4.22 -3.33 -10.51
N THR A 9 -4.04 -4.03 -11.64
CA THR A 9 -4.02 -3.40 -12.97
C THR A 9 -5.31 -2.61 -13.24
N ALA A 10 -6.47 -3.16 -12.88
CA ALA A 10 -7.76 -2.51 -13.11
C ALA A 10 -7.96 -1.24 -12.29
N THR A 11 -7.29 -1.13 -11.13
CA THR A 11 -7.41 0.01 -10.21
C THR A 11 -6.16 0.86 -10.17
N LYS A 12 -5.22 0.63 -11.06
CA LYS A 12 -3.91 1.29 -11.08
C LYS A 12 -4.03 2.81 -11.04
N HIS A 13 -4.92 3.36 -11.85
CA HIS A 13 -5.11 4.81 -11.91
C HIS A 13 -5.55 5.37 -10.56
N GLN A 14 -6.49 4.71 -9.89
CA GLN A 14 -6.96 5.12 -8.57
C GLN A 14 -5.87 5.03 -7.53
N LEU A 15 -5.05 3.97 -7.59
CA LEU A 15 -3.91 3.80 -6.67
C LEU A 15 -2.89 4.92 -6.85
N LEU A 16 -2.59 5.26 -8.10
CA LEU A 16 -1.64 6.34 -8.40
C LEU A 16 -2.18 7.70 -7.92
N GLU A 17 -3.48 7.94 -8.05
CA GLU A 17 -4.10 9.18 -7.53
C GLU A 17 -3.95 9.25 -6.00
N ARG A 18 -4.20 8.15 -5.30
CA ARG A 18 -4.05 8.08 -3.85
C ARG A 18 -2.60 8.32 -3.44
N LEU A 19 -1.65 7.69 -4.14
CA LEU A 19 -0.23 7.86 -3.86
C LEU A 19 0.23 9.30 -4.10
N ALA A 20 -0.31 9.96 -5.12
CA ALA A 20 -0.01 11.38 -5.37
C ALA A 20 -0.49 12.26 -4.21
N LYS A 21 -1.67 11.98 -3.66
CA LYS A 21 -2.18 12.69 -2.47
C LYS A 21 -1.28 12.46 -1.25
N ILE A 22 -0.84 11.21 -1.07
CA ILE A 22 0.06 10.85 0.04
C ILE A 22 1.40 11.55 -0.11
N GLU A 23 1.92 11.64 -1.33
CA GLU A 23 3.15 12.39 -1.61
C GLU A 23 3.00 13.84 -1.15
N GLY A 24 1.86 14.47 -1.46
CA GLY A 24 1.56 15.82 -0.99
C GLY A 24 1.49 15.91 0.53
N GLN A 25 0.92 14.89 1.19
CA GLN A 25 0.87 14.85 2.66
C GLN A 25 2.27 14.74 3.26
N VAL A 26 3.15 13.96 2.64
CA VAL A 26 4.55 13.85 3.10
C VAL A 26 5.25 15.21 2.98
N ARG A 27 5.06 15.92 1.86
CA ARG A 27 5.61 17.26 1.71
C ARG A 27 5.05 18.21 2.77
N GLY A 28 3.76 18.04 3.11
CA GLY A 28 3.13 18.81 4.19
C GLY A 28 3.77 18.55 5.55
N VAL A 29 4.13 17.30 5.83
CA VAL A 29 4.86 16.95 7.06
C VAL A 29 6.22 17.65 7.09
N ALA A 30 6.95 17.61 5.98
CA ALA A 30 8.25 18.29 5.89
C ALA A 30 8.09 19.80 6.16
N LYS A 31 7.04 20.40 5.63
CA LYS A 31 6.76 21.82 5.81
C LYS A 31 6.52 22.18 7.27
N ILE A 32 5.73 21.39 7.99
CA ILE A 32 5.45 21.69 9.41
C ILE A 32 6.67 21.44 10.29
N VAL A 33 7.57 20.52 9.92
CA VAL A 33 8.86 20.36 10.60
C VAL A 33 9.74 21.60 10.35
N GLU A 34 9.79 22.05 9.10
CA GLU A 34 10.53 23.25 8.74
C GLU A 34 10.04 24.48 9.51
N ASP A 35 8.73 24.56 9.74
CA ASP A 35 8.08 25.67 10.48
C ASP A 35 8.13 25.51 11.99
N ASP A 36 8.87 24.53 12.49
CA ASP A 36 9.04 24.28 13.93
C ASP A 36 7.73 24.04 14.68
N ARG A 37 6.80 23.33 14.04
CA ARG A 37 5.52 23.00 14.66
C ARG A 37 5.72 22.06 15.86
N TYR A 38 4.74 22.07 16.76
CA TYR A 38 4.78 21.25 17.96
C TYR A 38 4.93 19.74 17.61
N CYS A 39 5.79 19.04 18.36
CA CYS A 39 6.15 17.64 18.08
C CYS A 39 4.94 16.73 17.91
N ILE A 40 3.95 16.87 18.76
CA ILE A 40 2.78 15.99 18.72
C ILE A 40 1.94 16.24 17.47
N ASP A 41 1.88 17.49 16.99
CA ASP A 41 1.21 17.78 15.72
C ASP A 41 1.89 17.06 14.55
N VAL A 42 3.22 17.07 14.55
CA VAL A 42 4.00 16.38 13.51
C VAL A 42 3.74 14.89 13.55
N VAL A 43 3.80 14.28 14.72
CA VAL A 43 3.55 12.84 14.89
C VAL A 43 2.12 12.48 14.45
N THR A 44 1.16 13.33 14.76
CA THR A 44 -0.24 13.12 14.36
C THR A 44 -0.35 13.08 12.83
N GLN A 45 0.33 13.99 12.13
CA GLN A 45 0.34 14.00 10.67
C GLN A 45 1.04 12.77 10.09
N ILE A 46 2.13 12.33 10.72
CA ILE A 46 2.82 11.11 10.29
C ILE A 46 1.88 9.90 10.42
N ASN A 47 1.13 9.81 11.53
CA ASN A 47 0.17 8.72 11.70
C ASN A 47 -0.90 8.74 10.62
N ALA A 48 -1.36 9.91 10.20
CA ALA A 48 -2.33 10.03 9.11
C ALA A 48 -1.75 9.53 7.79
N VAL A 49 -0.49 9.84 7.49
CA VAL A 49 0.20 9.35 6.28
C VAL A 49 0.32 7.84 6.32
N ARG A 50 0.70 7.28 7.46
CA ARG A 50 0.81 5.82 7.63
C ARG A 50 -0.53 5.13 7.38
N ALA A 51 -1.61 5.67 7.93
CA ALA A 51 -2.95 5.11 7.74
C ALA A 51 -3.36 5.14 6.26
N ALA A 52 -3.04 6.22 5.56
CA ALA A 52 -3.31 6.34 4.13
C ALA A 52 -2.53 5.31 3.31
N LEU A 53 -1.25 5.10 3.65
CA LEU A 53 -0.42 4.08 2.99
C LEU A 53 -0.95 2.66 3.27
N ASP A 54 -1.41 2.39 4.49
CA ASP A 54 -2.00 1.10 4.83
C ASP A 54 -3.22 0.80 3.96
N LYS A 55 -4.05 1.79 3.69
CA LYS A 55 -5.22 1.61 2.81
C LYS A 55 -4.79 1.25 1.39
N VAL A 56 -3.74 1.88 0.88
CA VAL A 56 -3.18 1.53 -0.43
C VAL A 56 -2.68 0.09 -0.42
N GLY A 57 -1.93 -0.28 0.63
CA GLY A 57 -1.40 -1.64 0.78
C GLY A 57 -2.50 -2.68 0.84
N LEU A 58 -3.56 -2.42 1.61
CA LEU A 58 -4.70 -3.35 1.70
C LEU A 58 -5.41 -3.49 0.36
N GLY A 59 -5.55 -2.39 -0.39
CA GLY A 59 -6.13 -2.45 -1.73
C GLY A 59 -5.31 -3.30 -2.69
N LEU A 60 -3.98 -3.18 -2.60
CA LEU A 60 -3.08 -4.01 -3.40
C LEU A 60 -3.20 -5.49 -3.03
N LEU A 61 -3.25 -5.79 -1.73
CA LEU A 61 -3.41 -7.18 -1.26
C LEU A 61 -4.76 -7.76 -1.69
N ASP A 62 -5.83 -6.98 -1.61
CA ASP A 62 -7.14 -7.42 -2.07
C ASP A 62 -7.09 -7.80 -3.55
N GLY A 63 -6.52 -6.93 -4.39
CA GLY A 63 -6.36 -7.20 -5.81
C GLY A 63 -5.49 -8.43 -6.07
N HIS A 64 -4.42 -8.61 -5.30
CA HIS A 64 -3.55 -9.77 -5.41
C HIS A 64 -4.28 -11.06 -5.11
N VAL A 65 -5.06 -11.09 -4.03
CA VAL A 65 -5.84 -12.28 -3.65
C VAL A 65 -6.84 -12.63 -4.75
N ARG A 66 -7.59 -11.65 -5.23
CA ARG A 66 -8.64 -11.91 -6.23
C ARG A 66 -8.09 -12.31 -7.58
N HIS A 67 -7.04 -11.62 -8.04
CA HIS A 67 -6.48 -11.85 -9.38
C HIS A 67 -5.44 -12.97 -9.39
N CYS A 68 -4.49 -12.92 -8.47
CA CYS A 68 -3.33 -13.81 -8.53
C CYS A 68 -3.58 -15.15 -7.84
N LEU A 69 -4.28 -15.16 -6.70
CA LEU A 69 -4.52 -16.40 -5.96
C LEU A 69 -5.81 -17.09 -6.43
N ILE A 70 -6.94 -16.42 -6.32
CA ILE A 70 -8.23 -17.01 -6.72
C ILE A 70 -8.30 -17.16 -8.24
N GLY A 71 -7.89 -16.13 -8.98
CA GLY A 71 -7.90 -16.12 -10.44
C GLY A 71 -6.81 -16.95 -11.08
N GLY A 72 -5.79 -17.37 -10.32
CA GLY A 72 -4.68 -18.18 -10.82
C GLY A 72 -3.71 -17.47 -11.74
N HIS A 73 -3.62 -16.14 -11.66
CA HIS A 73 -2.78 -15.33 -12.54
C HIS A 73 -1.61 -14.72 -11.78
N GLY A 74 -0.44 -15.31 -11.94
CA GLY A 74 0.79 -14.84 -11.32
C GLY A 74 0.99 -15.41 -9.92
N GLY A 75 2.22 -15.30 -9.43
CA GLY A 75 2.59 -15.81 -8.13
C GLY A 75 2.68 -17.33 -8.08
N PRO A 76 2.92 -17.89 -6.88
CA PRO A 76 3.01 -19.33 -6.71
C PRO A 76 1.68 -20.02 -6.97
N THR A 77 1.72 -21.25 -7.43
CA THR A 77 0.53 -22.05 -7.71
C THR A 77 0.18 -22.99 -6.58
N ASP A 78 1.15 -23.33 -5.71
CA ASP A 78 0.92 -24.20 -4.58
C ASP A 78 0.17 -23.44 -3.46
N PRO A 79 -0.95 -23.99 -2.96
CA PRO A 79 -1.73 -23.29 -1.92
C PRO A 79 -0.95 -22.94 -0.67
N ASP A 80 -0.04 -23.80 -0.22
CA ASP A 80 0.77 -23.51 0.96
C ASP A 80 1.73 -22.34 0.73
N GLU A 81 2.36 -22.31 -0.46
CA GLU A 81 3.24 -21.20 -0.82
C GLU A 81 2.46 -19.90 -0.96
N GLN A 82 1.26 -19.96 -1.53
CA GLN A 82 0.37 -18.80 -1.63
C GLN A 82 0.03 -18.25 -0.25
N ALA A 83 -0.32 -19.13 0.68
CA ALA A 83 -0.66 -18.75 2.04
C ALA A 83 0.54 -18.13 2.75
N GLN A 84 1.72 -18.75 2.63
CA GLN A 84 2.95 -18.23 3.25
C GLN A 84 3.31 -16.85 2.71
N GLU A 85 3.22 -16.67 1.41
CA GLU A 85 3.50 -15.38 0.78
C GLU A 85 2.56 -14.29 1.28
N LEU A 86 1.26 -14.60 1.28
CA LEU A 86 0.24 -13.65 1.71
C LEU A 86 0.40 -13.30 3.18
N MET A 87 0.54 -14.31 4.05
CA MET A 87 0.67 -14.08 5.47
C MET A 87 1.98 -13.37 5.82
N GLY A 88 3.04 -13.62 5.07
CA GLY A 88 4.29 -12.88 5.21
C GLY A 88 4.10 -11.40 4.89
N ALA A 89 3.38 -11.08 3.83
CA ALA A 89 3.09 -9.70 3.47
C ALA A 89 2.23 -9.00 4.52
N VAL A 90 1.18 -9.68 4.99
CA VAL A 90 0.32 -9.16 6.06
C VAL A 90 1.13 -8.92 7.34
N GLY A 91 1.99 -9.89 7.70
CA GLY A 91 2.83 -9.76 8.89
C GLY A 91 3.74 -8.55 8.84
N ARG A 92 4.37 -8.30 7.70
CA ARG A 92 5.21 -7.10 7.52
C ARG A 92 4.39 -5.82 7.58
N MET A 93 3.16 -5.84 7.12
CA MET A 93 2.28 -4.68 7.11
C MET A 93 1.84 -4.29 8.53
N VAL A 94 1.53 -5.27 9.38
CA VAL A 94 1.08 -5.00 10.75
C VAL A 94 2.22 -4.88 11.75
N SER A 95 3.43 -5.29 11.37
CA SER A 95 4.62 -5.17 12.23
C SER A 95 5.15 -3.74 12.16
N ARG A 96 5.15 -3.05 13.27
CA ARG A 96 5.54 -1.63 13.32
C ARG A 96 6.59 -1.36 14.37
#